data_6e9795643acc621082cda696be4d0f97
#
_entry.id   6e9795643acc621082cda696be4d0f97
#
_cell.length_a   1.000
_cell.length_b   1.000
_cell.length_c   1.000
_cell.angle_alpha   90.00
_cell.angle_beta   90.00
_cell.angle_gamma   90.00
#
_symmetry.space_group_name_H-M   'P 1'
#
loop_
_entity.id
_entity.type
_entity.pdbx_description
1 polymer ?
#
loop_
_entity_poly.entity_id
_entity_poly.type
_entity_poly.pdbx_seq_one_letter_code
_entity_poly.pdbx_strand_id
1 'polypeptide(L)'
;MAKTNDAIKIIDKMNHNDLEIQEMVAIASINAEVAQLIYETRIKAGLTQKELAGLIGTKQPVIARLEDADYEGHSLSMLQKIASALNKRVEIHLTSIE
;
A
#
# COMPACT_ATOMS: atom_id res chain seq x y z
N MET A 1 19.33 -23.49 16.82
CA MET A 1 19.45 -23.13 16.20
C MET A 1 20.19 -23.04 15.60
N ALA A 2 20.22 -23.24 15.29
CA ALA A 2 20.77 -23.11 14.80
C ALA A 2 20.96 -22.62 14.44
N LYS A 3 20.77 -22.57 14.70
CA LYS A 3 20.85 -22.11 14.09
C LYS A 3 21.00 -21.03 13.83
N THR A 4 21.89 -20.66 14.41
CA THR A 4 21.89 -19.58 13.44
C THR A 4 21.54 -20.10 12.07
N ASN A 5 20.46 -19.67 11.59
CA ASN A 5 20.10 -20.09 10.24
C ASN A 5 20.80 -19.21 9.20
N ASP A 6 20.67 -19.60 7.94
CA ASP A 6 21.34 -18.91 6.85
C ASP A 6 20.85 -17.47 6.69
N ALA A 7 19.59 -17.21 7.03
CA ALA A 7 19.04 -15.86 6.92
C ALA A 7 19.75 -14.87 7.83
N ILE A 8 20.05 -15.31 9.07
CA ILE A 8 20.76 -14.46 10.00
C ILE A 8 22.20 -14.23 9.52
N LYS A 9 22.84 -15.26 8.97
CA LYS A 9 24.19 -15.12 8.42
C LYS A 9 24.22 -14.14 7.26
N ILE A 10 23.21 -14.17 6.42
CA ILE A 10 23.11 -13.25 5.28
C ILE A 10 22.95 -11.82 5.80
N ILE A 11 22.11 -11.61 6.80
CA ILE A 11 21.92 -10.30 7.40
C ILE A 11 23.23 -9.77 7.99
N ASP A 12 23.98 -10.63 8.67
CA ASP A 12 25.26 -10.23 9.26
C ASP A 12 26.27 -9.79 8.21
N LYS A 13 26.20 -10.35 7.01
CA LYS A 13 27.11 -10.00 5.92
C LYS A 13 26.70 -8.74 5.19
N MET A 14 25.46 -8.31 5.32
CA MET A 14 24.96 -7.12 4.67
C MET A 14 25.38 -5.89 5.47
N ASN A 15 25.76 -4.84 4.76
CA ASN A 15 26.02 -3.59 5.43
C ASN A 15 24.70 -2.89 5.74
N HIS A 16 24.77 -1.83 6.55
CA HIS A 16 23.60 -1.10 6.99
C HIS A 16 22.82 -0.51 5.81
N ASN A 17 23.51 -0.04 4.78
CA ASN A 17 22.87 0.55 3.61
C ASN A 17 22.05 -0.46 2.81
N ASP A 18 22.53 -1.71 2.72
CA ASP A 18 21.79 -2.75 2.00
C ASP A 18 20.46 -3.07 2.68
N LEU A 19 20.45 -3.11 4.02
CA LEU A 19 19.23 -3.35 4.77
C LEU A 19 18.25 -2.18 4.60
N GLU A 20 18.75 -0.96 4.64
CA GLU A 20 17.92 0.22 4.43
C GLU A 20 17.29 0.21 3.04
N ILE A 21 18.07 -0.17 2.01
CA ILE A 21 17.56 -0.25 0.64
C ILE A 21 16.47 -1.30 0.55
N GLN A 22 16.65 -2.46 1.17
CA GLN A 22 15.63 -3.51 1.18
C GLN A 22 14.34 -3.05 1.83
N GLU A 23 14.44 -2.33 2.95
CA GLU A 23 13.26 -1.79 3.61
C GLU A 23 12.54 -0.76 2.74
N MET A 24 13.29 0.11 2.08
CA MET A 24 12.72 1.10 1.18
C MET A 24 11.98 0.45 0.02
N VAL A 25 12.55 -0.60 -0.56
CA VAL A 25 11.92 -1.34 -1.66
C VAL A 25 10.63 -2.01 -1.19
N ALA A 26 10.65 -2.62 0.00
CA ALA A 26 9.46 -3.27 0.55
C ALA A 26 8.34 -2.27 0.79
N ILE A 27 8.66 -1.10 1.34
CA ILE A 27 7.67 -0.05 1.57
C ILE A 27 7.12 0.47 0.25
N ALA A 28 8.01 0.71 -0.73
CA ALA A 28 7.58 1.18 -2.04
C ALA A 28 6.65 0.18 -2.72
N SER A 29 6.90 -1.11 -2.56
CA SER A 29 6.06 -2.16 -3.14
C SER A 29 4.66 -2.13 -2.53
N ILE A 30 4.56 -1.99 -1.21
CA ILE A 30 3.25 -1.92 -0.53
C ILE A 30 2.51 -0.65 -0.95
N ASN A 31 3.19 0.48 -1.04
CA ASN A 31 2.56 1.71 -1.48
C ASN A 31 1.99 1.58 -2.89
N ALA A 32 2.75 0.95 -3.79
CA ALA A 32 2.28 0.72 -5.16
C ALA A 32 1.08 -0.23 -5.19
N GLU A 33 1.08 -1.27 -4.35
CA GLU A 33 -0.05 -2.19 -4.26
C GLU A 33 -1.31 -1.49 -3.77
N VAL A 34 -1.19 -0.62 -2.77
CA VAL A 34 -2.34 0.13 -2.26
C VAL A 34 -2.88 1.07 -3.32
N ALA A 35 -2.00 1.78 -4.04
CA ALA A 35 -2.42 2.67 -5.11
C ALA A 35 -3.17 1.90 -6.20
N GLN A 36 -2.66 0.74 -6.59
CA GLN A 36 -3.28 -0.10 -7.60
C GLN A 36 -4.63 -0.63 -7.12
N LEU A 37 -4.72 -1.03 -5.86
CA LEU A 37 -5.96 -1.51 -5.27
C LEU A 37 -7.05 -0.44 -5.31
N ILE A 38 -6.71 0.79 -4.97
CA ILE A 38 -7.67 1.91 -5.02
C ILE A 38 -8.15 2.11 -6.46
N TYR A 39 -7.22 2.13 -7.40
CA TYR A 39 -7.54 2.30 -8.81
C TYR A 39 -8.50 1.20 -9.29
N GLU A 40 -8.15 -0.06 -9.06
CA GLU A 40 -8.94 -1.19 -9.52
C GLU A 40 -10.32 -1.20 -8.89
N THR A 41 -10.39 -0.91 -7.59
CA THR A 41 -11.67 -0.89 -6.89
C THR A 41 -12.57 0.19 -7.44
N ARG A 42 -11.99 1.38 -7.73
CA ARG A 42 -12.74 2.47 -8.33
C ARG A 42 -13.25 2.11 -9.72
N ILE A 43 -12.38 1.54 -10.56
CA ILE A 43 -12.74 1.16 -11.93
C ILE A 43 -13.85 0.10 -11.91
N LYS A 44 -13.75 -0.89 -11.04
CA LYS A 44 -14.78 -1.93 -10.93
C LYS A 44 -16.11 -1.39 -10.48
N ALA A 45 -16.09 -0.30 -9.70
CA ALA A 45 -17.32 0.38 -9.27
C ALA A 45 -17.89 1.27 -10.36
N GLY A 46 -17.20 1.44 -11.48
CA GLY A 46 -17.68 2.27 -12.58
C GLY A 46 -17.56 3.77 -12.33
N LEU A 47 -16.68 4.19 -11.45
CA LEU A 47 -16.56 5.60 -11.05
C LEU A 47 -15.33 6.26 -11.65
N THR A 48 -15.48 7.55 -11.98
CA THR A 48 -14.33 8.39 -12.29
C THR A 48 -13.66 8.83 -10.99
N GLN A 49 -12.44 9.35 -11.11
CA GLN A 49 -11.75 9.92 -9.95
C GLN A 49 -12.57 11.05 -9.31
N LYS A 50 -13.17 11.86 -10.14
CA LYS A 50 -14.00 12.97 -9.66
C LYS A 50 -15.22 12.47 -8.90
N GLU A 51 -15.87 11.43 -9.41
CA GLU A 51 -17.02 10.85 -8.75
C GLU A 51 -16.67 10.25 -7.41
N LEU A 52 -15.58 9.49 -7.33
CA LEU A 52 -15.14 8.94 -6.06
C LEU A 52 -14.78 10.06 -5.08
N ALA A 53 -14.08 11.10 -5.55
CA ALA A 53 -13.75 12.24 -4.72
C ALA A 53 -14.99 12.86 -4.10
N GLY A 54 -16.05 13.03 -4.92
CA GLY A 54 -17.31 13.57 -4.43
C GLY A 54 -17.94 12.71 -3.34
N LEU A 55 -17.87 11.39 -3.50
CA LEU A 55 -18.46 10.46 -2.53
C LEU A 55 -17.78 10.52 -1.16
N ILE A 56 -16.47 10.74 -1.13
CA ILE A 56 -15.73 10.77 0.14
C ILE A 56 -15.45 12.18 0.64
N GLY A 57 -15.99 13.19 -0.05
CA GLY A 57 -15.87 14.58 0.41
C GLY A 57 -14.50 15.20 0.17
N THR A 58 -13.84 14.83 -0.92
CA THR A 58 -12.53 15.37 -1.26
C THR A 58 -12.52 15.84 -2.72
N LYS A 59 -11.34 16.13 -3.25
CA LYS A 59 -11.16 16.65 -4.60
C LYS A 59 -10.48 15.63 -5.49
N GLN A 60 -10.75 15.71 -6.80
CA GLN A 60 -10.19 14.76 -7.77
C GLN A 60 -8.67 14.63 -7.70
N PRO A 61 -7.88 15.72 -7.55
CA PRO A 61 -6.42 15.56 -7.45
C PRO A 61 -5.98 14.71 -6.25
N VAL A 62 -6.77 14.65 -5.17
CA VAL A 62 -6.46 13.79 -4.03
C VAL A 62 -6.58 12.32 -4.44
N ILE A 63 -7.65 11.97 -5.17
CA ILE A 63 -7.81 10.59 -5.65
C ILE A 63 -6.68 10.24 -6.62
N ALA A 64 -6.33 11.15 -7.54
CA ALA A 64 -5.23 10.92 -8.47
C ALA A 64 -3.93 10.62 -7.72
N ARG A 65 -3.66 11.35 -6.64
CA ARG A 65 -2.47 11.12 -5.81
C ARG A 65 -2.52 9.77 -5.12
N LEU A 66 -3.67 9.39 -4.59
CA LEU A 66 -3.82 8.10 -3.92
C LEU A 66 -3.60 6.93 -4.87
N GLU A 67 -3.86 7.10 -6.15
CA GLU A 67 -3.69 6.07 -7.18
C GLU A 67 -2.30 6.11 -7.82
N ASP A 68 -1.44 7.02 -7.40
CA ASP A 68 -0.08 7.13 -7.90
C ASP A 68 0.80 6.11 -7.15
N ALA A 69 1.48 5.26 -7.91
CA ALA A 69 2.31 4.20 -7.34
C ALA A 69 3.45 4.74 -6.46
N ASP A 70 3.87 5.97 -6.69
CA ASP A 70 4.95 6.59 -5.94
C ASP A 70 4.47 7.33 -4.68
N TYR A 71 3.16 7.40 -4.47
CA TYR A 71 2.64 8.11 -3.31
C TYR A 71 2.88 7.31 -2.03
N GLU A 72 3.31 8.01 -0.98
CA GLU A 72 3.66 7.38 0.29
C GLU A 72 2.75 7.79 1.45
N GLY A 73 1.67 8.51 1.16
CA GLY A 73 0.82 9.11 2.19
C GLY A 73 -0.49 8.40 2.44
N HIS A 74 -0.63 7.14 2.00
CA HIS A 74 -1.86 6.39 2.26
C HIS A 74 -2.06 6.20 3.77
N SER A 75 -3.28 6.37 4.25
CA SER A 75 -3.62 6.14 5.63
C SER A 75 -4.76 5.13 5.74
N LEU A 76 -4.84 4.44 6.86
CA LEU A 76 -5.93 3.50 7.10
C LEU A 76 -7.28 4.22 7.11
N SER A 77 -7.34 5.44 7.66
CA SER A 77 -8.59 6.19 7.67
C SER A 77 -9.05 6.56 6.27
N MET A 78 -8.13 6.90 5.37
CA MET A 78 -8.49 7.19 3.99
C MET A 78 -8.98 5.94 3.27
N LEU A 79 -8.30 4.81 3.47
CA LEU A 79 -8.74 3.54 2.89
C LEU A 79 -10.13 3.17 3.39
N GLN A 80 -10.40 3.40 4.67
CA GLN A 80 -11.72 3.12 5.25
C GLN A 80 -12.79 3.99 4.63
N LYS A 81 -12.51 5.26 4.37
CA LYS A 81 -13.47 6.14 3.69
C LYS A 81 -13.80 5.65 2.29
N ILE A 82 -12.77 5.27 1.54
CA ILE A 82 -12.96 4.75 0.18
C ILE A 82 -13.78 3.47 0.22
N ALA A 83 -13.41 2.54 1.11
CA ALA A 83 -14.10 1.27 1.23
C ALA A 83 -15.57 1.48 1.57
N SER A 84 -15.87 2.34 2.55
CA SER A 84 -17.24 2.63 2.95
C SER A 84 -18.06 3.22 1.80
N ALA A 85 -17.46 4.13 1.03
CA ALA A 85 -18.15 4.75 -0.11
C ALA A 85 -18.50 3.71 -1.18
N LEU A 86 -17.72 2.63 -1.27
CA LEU A 86 -17.92 1.58 -2.27
C LEU A 86 -18.57 0.33 -1.70
N ASN A 87 -19.14 0.43 -0.51
CA ASN A 87 -19.82 -0.67 0.18
C ASN A 87 -18.90 -1.85 0.42
N LYS A 88 -17.68 -1.55 0.86
CA LYS A 88 -16.65 -2.53 1.17
C LYS A 88 -16.06 -2.25 2.54
N ARG A 89 -15.24 -3.14 3.04
CA ARG A 89 -14.51 -2.90 4.28
C ARG A 89 -13.04 -3.23 4.07
N VAL A 90 -12.19 -2.59 4.85
CA VAL A 90 -10.75 -2.84 4.81
C VAL A 90 -10.45 -4.06 5.70
N GLU A 91 -9.68 -4.98 5.15
CA GLU A 91 -9.12 -6.09 5.90
C GLU A 91 -7.62 -6.08 5.74
N ILE A 92 -6.91 -6.36 6.81
CA ILE A 92 -5.45 -6.35 6.80
C ILE A 92 -4.96 -7.70 7.28
N HIS A 93 -4.07 -8.29 6.51
CA HIS A 93 -3.51 -9.60 6.83
C HIS A 93 -1.99 -9.50 6.86
N LEU A 94 -1.40 -10.10 7.86
CA LEU A 94 0.04 -10.25 7.95
C LEU A 94 0.32 -11.74 7.76
N THR A 95 1.06 -12.05 6.71
CA THR A 95 1.32 -13.43 6.34
C THR A 95 2.80 -13.76 6.50
N SER A 96 3.07 -15.05 6.69
CA SER A 96 4.45 -15.52 6.71
C SER A 96 5.09 -15.35 5.34
N ILE A 97 6.37 -15.01 5.32
CA ILE A 97 7.09 -14.84 4.06
C ILE A 97 7.74 -16.13 3.58
N GLU A 98 7.61 -17.25 4.29
CA GLU A 98 8.12 -18.53 3.81
C GLU A 98 7.06 -19.39 3.15
#